data_9ab71df893bb3b7c3a80b7c3e6f9c9b8
#
_entry.id   9ab71df893bb3b7c3a80b7c3e6f9c9b8
#
_cell.length_a   1.000
_cell.length_b   1.000
_cell.length_c   1.000
_cell.angle_alpha   90.00
_cell.angle_beta   90.00
_cell.angle_gamma   90.00
#
_symmetry.space_group_name_H-M   'P 1'
#
loop_
_entity.id
_entity.type
_entity.pdbx_description
1 polymer ?
#
loop_
_entity_poly.entity_id
_entity_poly.type
_entity_poly.pdbx_seq_one_letter_code
_entity_poly.pdbx_strand_id
1 'polypeptide(L)'
;MGLVLVFDLDQTLIDSNGLSLSKNQGKENIWNRIGSHLNIKIINEVLKPALELRVEKKVDAIFLLSNNSGKEYVVNVIHYLALILGVDEPFDYVMIRQHSSRPQSDNPPKRLQDVKFMMDNTVIPIPYSDDTLASRVYFFDDNTSHEIRKEIEPDHYIEIQGPDVDPAGRNMGFIAGKPDFSDYREITRVLKGLLTHGGSRKKTRKIKRKTRKGSRRK
;
A
#
# COMPACT_ATOMS: atom_id res chain seq x y z
N MET A 1 -1.91 18.25 1.78
CA MET A 1 -1.96 17.05 0.94
C MET A 1 -1.22 15.94 1.65
N GLY A 2 -1.77 14.73 1.70
CA GLY A 2 -1.18 13.56 2.35
C GLY A 2 -0.26 12.77 1.41
N LEU A 3 0.27 11.66 1.91
CA LEU A 3 1.12 10.75 1.14
C LEU A 3 0.28 9.87 0.20
N VAL A 4 0.90 9.40 -0.87
CA VAL A 4 0.37 8.38 -1.78
C VAL A 4 1.33 7.20 -1.76
N LEU A 5 0.85 6.03 -1.36
CA LEU A 5 1.65 4.81 -1.33
C LEU A 5 1.21 3.88 -2.47
N VAL A 6 2.17 3.38 -3.23
CA VAL A 6 1.94 2.52 -4.39
C VAL A 6 2.74 1.24 -4.21
N PHE A 7 2.07 0.11 -4.20
CA PHE A 7 2.70 -1.20 -4.02
C PHE A 7 2.65 -1.99 -5.33
N ASP A 8 3.75 -2.64 -5.68
CA ASP A 8 3.69 -3.80 -6.56
C ASP A 8 3.13 -5.00 -5.80
N LEU A 9 2.73 -6.03 -6.54
CA LEU A 9 2.18 -7.25 -5.97
C LEU A 9 3.24 -8.35 -5.84
N ASP A 10 3.72 -8.80 -7.01
CA ASP A 10 4.60 -9.98 -7.11
C ASP A 10 6.00 -9.63 -6.61
N GLN A 11 6.57 -10.50 -5.78
CA GLN A 11 7.89 -10.32 -5.14
C GLN A 11 8.01 -9.07 -4.24
N THR A 12 6.88 -8.40 -4.01
CA THR A 12 6.75 -7.23 -3.14
C THR A 12 5.83 -7.52 -1.95
N LEU A 13 4.53 -7.63 -2.18
CA LEU A 13 3.55 -8.00 -1.15
C LEU A 13 3.44 -9.52 -0.98
N ILE A 14 3.73 -10.29 -2.02
CA ILE A 14 3.61 -11.75 -2.02
C ILE A 14 4.69 -12.39 -2.88
N ASP A 15 5.27 -13.48 -2.41
CA ASP A 15 6.11 -14.34 -3.25
C ASP A 15 5.19 -15.15 -4.18
N SER A 16 5.19 -14.78 -5.46
CA SER A 16 4.40 -15.47 -6.48
C SER A 16 5.10 -16.71 -7.04
N ASN A 17 6.37 -16.98 -6.68
CA ASN A 17 7.10 -18.15 -7.15
C ASN A 17 6.45 -19.44 -6.66
N GLY A 18 6.03 -20.28 -7.59
CA GLY A 18 5.36 -21.55 -7.28
C GLY A 18 3.94 -21.42 -6.71
N LEU A 19 3.41 -20.22 -6.57
CA LEU A 19 2.04 -19.98 -6.11
C LEU A 19 1.05 -20.14 -7.27
N SER A 20 0.66 -21.37 -7.56
CA SER A 20 -0.43 -21.66 -8.51
C SER A 20 -1.75 -21.77 -7.77
N LEU A 21 -2.69 -20.88 -8.03
CA LEU A 21 -4.05 -20.92 -7.50
C LEU A 21 -4.96 -21.54 -8.56
N SER A 22 -5.27 -22.83 -8.41
CA SER A 22 -6.17 -23.50 -9.33
C SER A 22 -7.63 -23.28 -8.90
N LYS A 23 -8.53 -23.13 -9.89
CA LYS A 23 -9.98 -22.95 -9.67
C LYS A 23 -10.64 -24.12 -8.93
N ASN A 24 -10.00 -25.29 -8.93
CA ASN A 24 -10.52 -26.50 -8.30
C ASN A 24 -10.09 -26.64 -6.83
N GLN A 25 -9.30 -25.69 -6.30
CA GLN A 25 -8.93 -25.69 -4.89
C GLN A 25 -10.02 -25.01 -4.06
N GLY A 26 -10.41 -25.63 -2.95
CA GLY A 26 -11.32 -25.01 -2.00
C GLY A 26 -10.76 -23.66 -1.48
N LYS A 27 -11.64 -22.72 -1.17
CA LYS A 27 -11.28 -21.35 -0.76
C LYS A 27 -10.29 -21.32 0.41
N GLU A 28 -10.45 -22.21 1.38
CA GLU A 28 -9.54 -22.34 2.53
C GLU A 28 -8.11 -22.72 2.12
N ASN A 29 -7.95 -23.65 1.17
CA ASN A 29 -6.64 -24.04 0.65
C ASN A 29 -5.96 -22.89 -0.11
N ILE A 30 -6.74 -22.10 -0.87
CA ILE A 30 -6.25 -20.91 -1.56
C ILE A 30 -5.72 -19.91 -0.53
N TRP A 31 -6.48 -19.64 0.53
CA TRP A 31 -6.11 -18.67 1.56
C TRP A 31 -4.90 -19.09 2.38
N ASN A 32 -4.80 -20.38 2.77
CA ASN A 32 -3.63 -20.90 3.46
C ASN A 32 -2.36 -20.75 2.61
N ARG A 33 -2.46 -20.99 1.30
CA ARG A 33 -1.34 -20.80 0.37
C ARG A 33 -0.96 -19.33 0.22
N ILE A 34 -1.93 -18.43 0.03
CA ILE A 34 -1.66 -16.99 -0.03
C ILE A 34 -0.98 -16.56 1.28
N GLY A 35 -1.55 -16.93 2.43
CA GLY A 35 -1.02 -16.52 3.74
C GLY A 35 0.42 -16.94 3.97
N SER A 36 0.84 -18.13 3.51
CA SER A 36 2.22 -18.60 3.65
C SER A 36 3.22 -17.90 2.70
N HIS A 37 2.74 -17.15 1.72
CA HIS A 37 3.56 -16.46 0.73
C HIS A 37 3.60 -14.93 0.91
N LEU A 38 2.87 -14.38 1.91
CA LEU A 38 2.84 -12.93 2.14
C LEU A 38 4.16 -12.39 2.72
N ASN A 39 4.55 -11.22 2.26
CA ASN A 39 5.58 -10.41 2.89
C ASN A 39 5.03 -9.74 4.16
N ILE A 40 5.10 -10.44 5.28
CA ILE A 40 4.55 -9.98 6.55
C ILE A 40 5.26 -8.71 7.06
N LYS A 41 6.53 -8.50 6.71
CA LYS A 41 7.30 -7.32 7.14
C LYS A 41 6.70 -6.04 6.54
N ILE A 42 6.58 -5.96 5.21
CA ILE A 42 6.01 -4.76 4.55
C ILE A 42 4.55 -4.52 4.97
N ILE A 43 3.78 -5.61 5.15
CA ILE A 43 2.39 -5.53 5.59
C ILE A 43 2.30 -4.89 6.97
N ASN A 44 3.11 -5.33 7.94
CA ASN A 44 3.04 -4.84 9.31
C ASN A 44 3.73 -3.47 9.50
N GLU A 45 4.86 -3.24 8.81
CA GLU A 45 5.66 -2.03 9.01
C GLU A 45 5.18 -0.85 8.17
N VAL A 46 4.52 -1.11 7.02
CA VAL A 46 4.12 -0.06 6.08
C VAL A 46 2.63 -0.06 5.79
N LEU A 47 2.07 -1.16 5.26
CA LEU A 47 0.69 -1.17 4.76
C LEU A 47 -0.33 -0.94 5.89
N LYS A 48 -0.20 -1.64 7.00
CA LYS A 48 -1.11 -1.49 8.14
C LYS A 48 -1.07 -0.08 8.76
N PRO A 49 0.10 0.51 9.09
CA PRO A 49 0.16 1.91 9.53
C PRO A 49 -0.39 2.91 8.51
N ALA A 50 -0.18 2.66 7.20
CA ALA A 50 -0.73 3.52 6.15
C ALA A 50 -2.26 3.50 6.13
N LEU A 51 -2.87 2.32 6.32
CA LEU A 51 -4.33 2.18 6.42
C LEU A 51 -4.91 2.96 7.61
N GLU A 52 -4.25 2.93 8.77
CA GLU A 52 -4.63 3.72 9.93
C GLU A 52 -4.59 5.23 9.63
N LEU A 53 -3.50 5.69 8.99
CA LEU A 53 -3.31 7.08 8.58
C LEU A 53 -4.27 7.53 7.47
N ARG A 54 -4.72 6.60 6.59
CA ARG A 54 -5.74 6.88 5.58
C ARG A 54 -7.06 7.26 6.22
N VAL A 55 -7.47 6.58 7.30
CA VAL A 55 -8.66 6.95 8.08
C VAL A 55 -8.52 8.36 8.66
N GLU A 56 -7.32 8.75 9.07
CA GLU A 56 -7.01 10.08 9.60
C GLU A 56 -6.79 11.15 8.51
N LYS A 57 -6.93 10.80 7.21
CA LYS A 57 -6.66 11.67 6.05
C LYS A 57 -5.24 12.24 5.99
N LYS A 58 -4.26 11.50 6.48
CA LYS A 58 -2.83 11.83 6.41
C LYS A 58 -2.13 11.06 5.28
N VAL A 59 -2.67 9.91 4.91
CA VAL A 59 -2.41 9.20 3.66
C VAL A 59 -3.62 9.46 2.77
N ASP A 60 -3.39 10.02 1.59
CA ASP A 60 -4.45 10.38 0.63
C ASP A 60 -4.90 9.16 -0.17
N ALA A 61 -3.95 8.25 -0.50
CA ALA A 61 -4.25 7.03 -1.22
C ALA A 61 -3.27 5.90 -0.96
N ILE A 62 -3.77 4.67 -1.12
CA ILE A 62 -2.98 3.43 -1.16
C ILE A 62 -3.38 2.68 -2.42
N PHE A 63 -2.43 2.48 -3.35
CA PHE A 63 -2.66 1.88 -4.65
C PHE A 63 -1.92 0.55 -4.81
N LEU A 64 -2.47 -0.33 -5.64
CA LEU A 64 -1.78 -1.51 -6.17
C LEU A 64 -1.55 -1.33 -7.67
N LEU A 65 -0.28 -1.37 -8.09
CA LEU A 65 0.13 -1.25 -9.50
C LEU A 65 0.99 -2.45 -9.87
N SER A 66 0.40 -3.46 -10.52
CA SER A 66 1.07 -4.72 -10.82
C SER A 66 1.16 -5.00 -12.31
N ASN A 67 2.24 -5.68 -12.71
CA ASN A 67 2.39 -6.26 -14.04
C ASN A 67 1.79 -7.67 -14.16
N ASN A 68 1.13 -8.16 -13.11
CA ASN A 68 0.43 -9.44 -13.15
C ASN A 68 -0.78 -9.38 -14.11
N SER A 69 -0.95 -10.42 -14.93
CA SER A 69 -2.08 -10.55 -15.85
C SER A 69 -3.22 -11.42 -15.30
N GLY A 70 -2.98 -12.12 -14.21
CA GLY A 70 -3.95 -13.03 -13.58
C GLY A 70 -4.97 -12.30 -12.72
N LYS A 71 -6.02 -11.74 -13.32
CA LYS A 71 -7.06 -10.98 -12.59
C LYS A 71 -7.61 -11.75 -11.36
N GLU A 72 -7.93 -13.02 -11.52
CA GLU A 72 -8.47 -13.86 -10.44
C GLU A 72 -7.44 -14.03 -9.29
N TYR A 73 -6.17 -14.22 -9.64
CA TYR A 73 -5.08 -14.27 -8.68
C TYR A 73 -5.00 -12.99 -7.86
N VAL A 74 -4.93 -11.85 -8.54
CA VAL A 74 -4.84 -10.53 -7.88
C VAL A 74 -6.03 -10.31 -6.95
N VAL A 75 -7.25 -10.60 -7.40
CA VAL A 75 -8.47 -10.47 -6.59
C VAL A 75 -8.42 -11.36 -5.34
N ASN A 76 -7.96 -12.60 -5.45
CA ASN A 76 -7.84 -13.50 -4.29
C ASN A 76 -6.82 -12.98 -3.26
N VAL A 77 -5.69 -12.46 -3.71
CA VAL A 77 -4.68 -11.87 -2.81
C VAL A 77 -5.24 -10.63 -2.10
N ILE A 78 -5.93 -9.74 -2.83
CA ILE A 78 -6.54 -8.54 -2.24
C ILE A 78 -7.60 -8.91 -1.21
N HIS A 79 -8.49 -9.86 -1.51
CA HIS A 79 -9.50 -10.33 -0.55
C HIS A 79 -8.87 -10.94 0.71
N TYR A 80 -7.78 -11.67 0.56
CA TYR A 80 -7.08 -12.23 1.71
C TYR A 80 -6.41 -11.13 2.54
N LEU A 81 -5.78 -10.13 1.89
CA LEU A 81 -5.22 -8.96 2.59
C LEU A 81 -6.32 -8.18 3.33
N ALA A 82 -7.47 -7.93 2.70
CA ALA A 82 -8.62 -7.30 3.33
C ALA A 82 -9.05 -8.04 4.61
N LEU A 83 -9.15 -9.37 4.53
CA LEU A 83 -9.52 -10.22 5.67
C LEU A 83 -8.53 -10.10 6.83
N ILE A 84 -7.22 -10.26 6.58
CA ILE A 84 -6.21 -10.25 7.67
C ILE A 84 -5.97 -8.86 8.25
N LEU A 85 -6.22 -7.81 7.47
CA LEU A 85 -6.10 -6.41 7.91
C LEU A 85 -7.38 -5.89 8.56
N GLY A 86 -8.50 -6.62 8.44
CA GLY A 86 -9.79 -6.20 9.00
C GLY A 86 -10.38 -4.96 8.33
N VAL A 87 -10.17 -4.81 7.02
CA VAL A 87 -10.69 -3.70 6.20
C VAL A 87 -11.47 -4.24 5.01
N ASP A 88 -12.43 -3.46 4.49
CA ASP A 88 -13.18 -3.88 3.30
C ASP A 88 -12.31 -3.79 2.04
N GLU A 89 -11.57 -2.69 1.89
CA GLU A 89 -10.73 -2.39 0.73
C GLU A 89 -9.35 -1.87 1.17
N PRO A 90 -8.27 -2.69 1.03
CA PRO A 90 -6.93 -2.26 1.40
C PRO A 90 -6.32 -1.25 0.40
N PHE A 91 -6.84 -1.19 -0.84
CA PHE A 91 -6.36 -0.31 -1.90
C PHE A 91 -7.50 0.55 -2.45
N ASP A 92 -7.24 1.84 -2.64
CA ASP A 92 -8.20 2.79 -3.21
C ASP A 92 -8.35 2.61 -4.73
N TYR A 93 -7.33 2.06 -5.39
CA TYR A 93 -7.37 1.64 -6.80
C TYR A 93 -6.40 0.48 -7.05
N VAL A 94 -6.78 -0.38 -8.00
CA VAL A 94 -5.96 -1.52 -8.43
C VAL A 94 -5.78 -1.48 -9.94
N MET A 95 -4.53 -1.36 -10.39
CA MET A 95 -4.19 -1.39 -11.80
C MET A 95 -3.30 -2.59 -12.10
N ILE A 96 -3.75 -3.44 -13.02
CA ILE A 96 -3.01 -4.61 -13.49
C ILE A 96 -2.48 -4.41 -14.92
N ARG A 97 -1.61 -5.31 -15.39
CA ARG A 97 -0.98 -5.23 -16.72
C ARG A 97 -1.95 -4.95 -17.86
N GLN A 98 -3.11 -5.61 -17.87
CA GLN A 98 -4.09 -5.53 -18.93
C GLN A 98 -5.01 -4.30 -18.84
N HIS A 99 -4.72 -3.36 -17.95
CA HIS A 99 -5.53 -2.14 -17.85
C HIS A 99 -5.41 -1.34 -19.16
N SER A 100 -6.55 -0.85 -19.67
CA SER A 100 -6.63 -0.18 -20.98
C SER A 100 -5.80 1.10 -21.11
N SER A 101 -5.48 1.75 -20.01
CA SER A 101 -4.62 2.95 -19.99
C SER A 101 -3.13 2.65 -20.11
N ARG A 102 -2.71 1.38 -20.00
CA ARG A 102 -1.30 0.97 -20.02
C ARG A 102 -0.87 0.46 -21.41
N PRO A 103 0.41 0.60 -21.77
CA PRO A 103 0.95 0.00 -22.97
C PRO A 103 0.70 -1.51 -23.00
N GLN A 104 0.28 -2.02 -24.14
CA GLN A 104 0.06 -3.45 -24.34
C GLN A 104 1.42 -4.14 -24.61
N SER A 105 2.10 -4.50 -23.56
CA SER A 105 3.37 -5.24 -23.61
C SER A 105 3.41 -6.29 -22.49
N ASP A 106 4.36 -7.23 -22.58
CA ASP A 106 4.50 -8.28 -21.55
C ASP A 106 4.95 -7.74 -20.19
N ASN A 107 5.70 -6.65 -20.19
CA ASN A 107 6.15 -5.97 -18.98
C ASN A 107 6.11 -4.44 -19.18
N PRO A 108 4.90 -3.82 -19.15
CA PRO A 108 4.79 -2.39 -19.36
C PRO A 108 5.53 -1.65 -18.23
N PRO A 109 6.29 -0.59 -18.56
CA PRO A 109 6.93 0.21 -17.52
C PRO A 109 5.89 0.83 -16.60
N LYS A 110 6.18 0.84 -15.29
CA LYS A 110 5.39 1.59 -14.31
C LYS A 110 5.88 3.03 -14.29
N ARG A 111 4.96 4.00 -14.32
CA ARG A 111 5.22 5.43 -14.49
C ARG A 111 4.42 6.25 -13.49
N LEU A 112 4.87 7.48 -13.23
CA LEU A 112 4.08 8.43 -12.44
C LEU A 112 2.73 8.76 -13.09
N GLN A 113 2.65 8.65 -14.44
CA GLN A 113 1.39 8.79 -15.17
C GLN A 113 0.35 7.71 -14.79
N ASP A 114 0.78 6.48 -14.46
CA ASP A 114 -0.13 5.43 -13.96
C ASP A 114 -0.72 5.86 -12.61
N VAL A 115 0.10 6.47 -11.73
CA VAL A 115 -0.35 6.98 -10.43
C VAL A 115 -1.36 8.12 -10.61
N LYS A 116 -1.09 9.06 -11.51
CA LYS A 116 -2.04 10.15 -11.86
C LYS A 116 -3.37 9.58 -12.32
N PHE A 117 -3.33 8.61 -13.24
CA PHE A 117 -4.55 7.94 -13.71
C PHE A 117 -5.32 7.29 -12.56
N MET A 118 -4.63 6.59 -11.64
CA MET A 118 -5.29 5.97 -10.49
C MET A 118 -5.93 7.03 -9.58
N MET A 119 -5.25 8.16 -9.31
CA MET A 119 -5.80 9.26 -8.50
C MET A 119 -7.06 9.88 -9.12
N ASP A 120 -7.08 10.06 -10.44
CA ASP A 120 -8.23 10.61 -11.18
C ASP A 120 -9.44 9.66 -11.22
N ASN A 121 -9.19 8.34 -11.08
CA ASN A 121 -10.21 7.30 -11.22
C ASN A 121 -10.57 6.58 -9.91
N THR A 122 -10.15 7.10 -8.76
CA THR A 122 -10.71 6.69 -7.45
C THR A 122 -12.19 7.11 -7.36
N VAL A 123 -12.95 6.49 -6.45
CA VAL A 123 -14.38 6.80 -6.22
C VAL A 123 -14.59 8.31 -5.99
N ILE A 124 -13.67 8.94 -5.27
CA ILE A 124 -13.59 10.39 -5.11
C ILE A 124 -12.21 10.79 -5.64
N PRO A 125 -12.13 11.48 -6.79
CA PRO A 125 -10.85 11.88 -7.36
C PRO A 125 -9.97 12.61 -6.35
N ILE A 126 -8.69 12.21 -6.29
CA ILE A 126 -7.72 12.75 -5.34
C ILE A 126 -6.97 13.90 -5.99
N PRO A 127 -7.12 15.14 -5.51
CA PRO A 127 -6.45 16.28 -6.11
C PRO A 127 -4.93 16.18 -5.96
N TYR A 128 -4.21 16.55 -7.02
CA TYR A 128 -2.75 16.64 -7.03
C TYR A 128 -2.30 17.85 -7.87
N SER A 129 -1.05 18.24 -7.65
CA SER A 129 -0.32 19.17 -8.51
C SER A 129 0.88 18.43 -9.07
N ASP A 130 1.16 18.58 -10.34
CA ASP A 130 2.30 17.95 -11.00
C ASP A 130 3.63 18.29 -10.29
N ASP A 131 3.77 19.53 -9.82
CA ASP A 131 4.98 20.02 -9.13
C ASP A 131 5.22 19.33 -7.77
N THR A 132 4.17 18.81 -7.14
CA THR A 132 4.26 18.24 -5.79
C THR A 132 4.01 16.73 -5.73
N LEU A 133 3.52 16.12 -6.81
CA LEU A 133 3.14 14.71 -6.78
C LEU A 133 4.36 13.81 -6.56
N ALA A 134 5.46 14.06 -7.25
CA ALA A 134 6.68 13.27 -7.15
C ALA A 134 7.23 13.19 -5.71
N SER A 135 7.11 14.26 -4.92
CA SER A 135 7.53 14.32 -3.52
C SER A 135 6.55 13.72 -2.51
N ARG A 136 5.43 13.18 -2.98
CA ARG A 136 4.38 12.58 -2.13
C ARG A 136 4.20 11.09 -2.36
N VAL A 137 4.69 10.59 -3.50
CA VAL A 137 4.54 9.18 -3.91
C VAL A 137 5.68 8.37 -3.34
N TYR A 138 5.34 7.34 -2.56
CA TYR A 138 6.26 6.27 -2.17
C TYR A 138 5.90 5.01 -2.95
N PHE A 139 6.89 4.44 -3.62
CA PHE A 139 6.70 3.30 -4.51
C PHE A 139 7.52 2.09 -4.01
N PHE A 140 6.85 0.95 -3.85
CA PHE A 140 7.42 -0.29 -3.33
C PHE A 140 7.43 -1.35 -4.44
N ASP A 141 8.62 -1.78 -4.87
CA ASP A 141 8.77 -2.68 -6.02
C ASP A 141 10.10 -3.46 -5.90
N ASP A 142 10.14 -4.70 -6.34
CA ASP A 142 11.37 -5.50 -6.45
C ASP A 142 12.17 -5.19 -7.72
N ASN A 143 11.53 -4.58 -8.71
CA ASN A 143 12.11 -4.32 -10.03
C ASN A 143 12.50 -2.85 -10.22
N THR A 144 13.79 -2.58 -10.14
CA THR A 144 14.36 -1.22 -10.26
C THR A 144 14.39 -0.65 -11.67
N SER A 145 13.96 -1.40 -12.70
CA SER A 145 14.00 -0.97 -14.10
C SER A 145 12.84 -0.06 -14.53
N HIS A 146 11.85 0.17 -13.65
CA HIS A 146 10.69 0.99 -13.97
C HIS A 146 11.00 2.49 -14.07
N GLU A 147 10.32 3.18 -14.99
CA GLU A 147 10.52 4.61 -15.25
C GLU A 147 10.19 5.47 -14.02
N ILE A 148 9.18 5.11 -13.25
CA ILE A 148 8.76 5.83 -12.03
C ILE A 148 9.90 6.07 -11.05
N ARG A 149 10.92 5.20 -11.01
CA ARG A 149 12.12 5.38 -10.17
C ARG A 149 12.86 6.69 -10.47
N LYS A 150 12.76 7.21 -11.71
CA LYS A 150 13.39 8.45 -12.14
C LYS A 150 12.46 9.66 -12.02
N GLU A 151 11.18 9.41 -11.79
CA GLU A 151 10.12 10.42 -11.79
C GLU A 151 9.70 10.84 -10.39
N ILE A 152 10.11 10.10 -9.33
CA ILE A 152 9.85 10.42 -7.92
C ILE A 152 11.16 10.72 -7.19
N GLU A 153 11.06 11.21 -5.95
CA GLU A 153 12.24 11.44 -5.10
C GLU A 153 13.02 10.12 -4.90
N PRO A 154 14.36 10.12 -4.95
CA PRO A 154 15.17 8.90 -4.93
C PRO A 154 14.95 8.01 -3.71
N ASP A 155 14.71 8.57 -2.53
CA ASP A 155 14.44 7.88 -1.27
C ASP A 155 12.97 7.44 -1.12
N HIS A 156 12.13 7.82 -2.07
CA HIS A 156 10.74 7.38 -2.13
C HIS A 156 10.54 6.10 -2.96
N TYR A 157 11.55 5.68 -3.69
CA TYR A 157 11.55 4.37 -4.36
C TYR A 157 12.14 3.33 -3.42
N ILE A 158 11.29 2.51 -2.82
CA ILE A 158 11.68 1.47 -1.87
C ILE A 158 11.84 0.16 -2.62
N GLU A 159 13.10 -0.21 -2.86
CA GLU A 159 13.45 -1.48 -3.49
C GLU A 159 13.22 -2.64 -2.51
N ILE A 160 12.39 -3.60 -2.91
CA ILE A 160 12.14 -4.81 -2.11
C ILE A 160 13.26 -5.80 -2.36
N GLN A 161 14.01 -6.10 -1.31
CA GLN A 161 15.21 -6.92 -1.36
C GLN A 161 15.02 -8.23 -0.63
N GLY A 162 15.14 -9.32 -1.38
CA GLY A 162 15.22 -10.67 -0.83
C GLY A 162 16.66 -11.11 -0.58
N PRO A 163 16.87 -12.25 0.10
CA PRO A 163 18.18 -12.80 0.40
C PRO A 163 18.89 -13.41 -0.82
N ASP A 164 18.14 -13.67 -1.87
CA ASP A 164 18.63 -14.40 -3.03
C ASP A 164 18.69 -13.48 -4.26
N VAL A 165 19.62 -13.78 -5.13
CA VAL A 165 19.73 -13.20 -6.47
C VAL A 165 19.56 -14.31 -7.52
N ASP A 166 19.06 -13.98 -8.68
CA ASP A 166 19.00 -14.93 -9.79
C ASP A 166 20.41 -15.20 -10.38
N PRO A 167 20.55 -16.19 -11.27
CA PRO A 167 21.85 -16.48 -11.90
C PRO A 167 22.48 -15.30 -12.65
N ALA A 168 21.70 -14.28 -13.01
CA ALA A 168 22.19 -13.05 -13.63
C ALA A 168 22.51 -11.94 -12.62
N GLY A 169 22.47 -12.23 -11.31
CA GLY A 169 22.76 -11.27 -10.24
C GLY A 169 21.66 -10.26 -9.95
N ARG A 170 20.42 -10.52 -10.44
CA ARG A 170 19.28 -9.63 -10.18
C ARG A 170 18.61 -10.00 -8.85
N ASN A 171 18.21 -8.98 -8.11
CA ASN A 171 17.40 -9.15 -6.90
C ASN A 171 16.11 -9.94 -7.22
N MET A 172 15.80 -10.91 -6.37
CA MET A 172 14.61 -11.76 -6.49
C MET A 172 13.42 -11.24 -5.68
N GLY A 173 13.55 -10.04 -5.10
CA GLY A 173 12.53 -9.48 -4.24
C GLY A 173 12.31 -10.29 -2.97
N PHE A 174 11.10 -10.21 -2.42
CA PHE A 174 10.70 -11.04 -1.28
C PHE A 174 10.50 -12.49 -1.70
N ILE A 175 11.03 -13.43 -0.90
CA ILE A 175 10.82 -14.87 -1.06
C ILE A 175 10.21 -15.43 0.23
N ALA A 176 9.09 -16.14 0.10
CA ALA A 176 8.35 -16.71 1.23
C ALA A 176 9.24 -17.59 2.13
N GLY A 177 9.13 -17.37 3.43
CA GLY A 177 9.93 -18.09 4.42
C GLY A 177 11.38 -17.64 4.56
N LYS A 178 11.80 -16.61 3.81
CA LYS A 178 13.12 -15.99 3.93
C LYS A 178 13.04 -14.55 4.46
N PRO A 179 14.14 -14.01 5.02
CA PRO A 179 14.17 -12.62 5.50
C PRO A 179 13.99 -11.63 4.35
N ASP A 180 13.19 -10.60 4.59
CA ASP A 180 13.12 -9.41 3.76
C ASP A 180 14.16 -8.40 4.28
N PHE A 181 15.16 -8.09 3.47
CA PHE A 181 16.24 -7.15 3.78
C PHE A 181 15.95 -5.71 3.36
N SER A 182 14.76 -5.44 2.80
CA SER A 182 14.36 -4.09 2.39
C SER A 182 14.46 -3.09 3.53
N ASP A 183 14.85 -1.87 3.19
CA ASP A 183 14.99 -0.77 4.15
C ASP A 183 13.72 0.06 4.23
N TYR A 184 12.92 -0.16 5.24
CA TYR A 184 11.70 0.61 5.52
C TYR A 184 11.90 1.71 6.55
N ARG A 185 13.14 1.98 7.02
CA ARG A 185 13.39 2.91 8.14
C ARG A 185 12.85 4.31 7.86
N GLU A 186 13.09 4.84 6.66
CA GLU A 186 12.66 6.21 6.33
C GLU A 186 11.14 6.30 6.25
N ILE A 187 10.47 5.45 5.45
CA ILE A 187 9.00 5.49 5.36
C ILE A 187 8.35 5.18 6.72
N THR A 188 8.90 4.23 7.49
CA THR A 188 8.38 3.93 8.83
C THR A 188 8.53 5.14 9.77
N ARG A 189 9.64 5.89 9.68
CA ARG A 189 9.84 7.13 10.43
C ARG A 189 8.81 8.19 10.04
N VAL A 190 8.55 8.35 8.75
CA VAL A 190 7.54 9.29 8.23
C VAL A 190 6.15 8.91 8.72
N LEU A 191 5.72 7.65 8.56
CA LEU A 191 4.41 7.17 9.01
C LEU A 191 4.25 7.32 10.54
N LYS A 192 5.25 6.94 11.34
CA LYS A 192 5.24 7.14 12.80
C LYS A 192 5.16 8.62 13.19
N GLY A 193 5.89 9.47 12.49
CA GLY A 193 5.82 10.92 12.67
C GLY A 193 4.40 11.45 12.46
N LEU A 194 3.72 10.99 11.42
CA LEU A 194 2.33 11.35 11.15
C LEU A 194 1.36 10.83 12.23
N LEU A 195 1.55 9.62 12.76
CA LEU A 195 0.73 9.06 13.84
C LEU A 195 0.87 9.89 15.14
N THR A 196 2.10 10.28 15.50
CA THR A 196 2.36 10.99 16.76
C THR A 196 1.85 12.44 16.75
N HIS A 197 1.88 13.12 15.62
CA HIS A 197 1.41 14.51 15.51
C HIS A 197 -0.13 14.66 15.46
N GLY A 198 -0.87 13.55 15.30
CA GLY A 198 -2.35 13.52 15.34
C GLY A 198 -2.93 13.54 16.76
N GLY A 199 -2.17 13.14 17.78
CA GLY A 199 -2.63 13.02 19.18
C GLY A 199 -2.87 14.32 19.93
N SER A 200 -2.44 15.49 19.40
CA SER A 200 -2.42 16.75 20.16
C SER A 200 -3.71 17.58 20.13
N ARG A 201 -4.82 17.12 19.58
CA ARG A 201 -6.07 17.91 19.45
C ARG A 201 -7.32 17.36 20.12
N LYS A 202 -7.21 16.48 21.11
CA LYS A 202 -8.33 16.21 22.02
C LYS A 202 -8.14 16.92 23.37
N LYS A 203 -8.05 18.26 23.39
CA LYS A 203 -8.44 19.03 24.58
C LYS A 203 -9.96 18.90 24.71
N THR A 204 -10.40 17.94 25.49
CA THR A 204 -11.77 17.81 25.99
C THR A 204 -12.19 19.15 26.59
N ARG A 205 -13.06 19.87 25.88
CA ARG A 205 -13.80 20.98 26.50
C ARG A 205 -14.65 20.39 27.62
N LYS A 206 -14.15 20.45 28.87
CA LYS A 206 -14.96 20.23 30.05
C LYS A 206 -16.08 21.29 30.04
N ILE A 207 -17.27 20.88 29.63
CA ILE A 207 -18.48 21.67 29.77
C ILE A 207 -18.75 21.77 31.28
N LYS A 208 -18.40 22.91 31.88
CA LYS A 208 -18.83 23.24 33.24
C LYS A 208 -20.37 23.40 33.22
N ARG A 209 -21.08 22.35 33.61
CA ARG A 209 -22.50 22.46 33.97
C ARG A 209 -22.60 23.34 35.17
N LYS A 210 -23.03 24.60 34.99
CA LYS A 210 -23.51 25.46 36.07
C LYS A 210 -24.83 24.89 36.57
N THR A 211 -24.82 24.21 37.71
CA THR A 211 -26.03 23.88 38.49
C THR A 211 -26.63 25.18 39.02
N ARG A 212 -27.74 25.62 38.42
CA ARG A 212 -28.60 26.66 38.99
C ARG A 212 -29.28 26.07 40.24
N LYS A 213 -28.81 26.44 41.43
CA LYS A 213 -29.58 26.27 42.68
C LYS A 213 -30.78 27.19 42.61
N GLY A 214 -31.98 26.60 42.51
CA GLY A 214 -33.23 27.31 42.69
C GLY A 214 -33.40 27.74 44.15
N SER A 215 -33.46 29.03 44.36
CA SER A 215 -33.91 29.62 45.62
C SER A 215 -35.44 29.59 45.65
N ARG A 216 -36.01 28.73 46.52
CA ARG A 216 -37.41 28.88 46.96
C ARG A 216 -37.42 29.92 48.06
N ARG A 217 -38.12 31.02 47.84
CA ARG A 217 -38.58 31.90 48.91
C ARG A 217 -40.07 31.66 49.15
N LYS A 218 -40.41 31.60 50.43
CA LYS A 218 -41.73 31.50 51.02
C LYS A 218 -42.62 32.71 50.63
#